data_58b0f487929dba414dc98dee9f5efe49
#
_entry.id   58b0f487929dba414dc98dee9f5efe49
#
_cell.length_a   1.000
_cell.length_b   1.000
_cell.length_c   1.000
_cell.angle_alpha   90.00
_cell.angle_beta   90.00
_cell.angle_gamma   90.00
#
_symmetry.space_group_name_H-M   'P 1'
#
loop_
_entity.id
_entity.type
_entity.pdbx_description
1 polymer ?
#
loop_
_entity_poly.entity_id
_entity_poly.type
_entity_poly.pdbx_seq_one_letter_code
_entity_poly.pdbx_strand_id
1 'polypeptide(L)'
;TYVEYKQLNPFQRFAYDTKKFFCNIPHAVAHFFTALGKAIVKFFVGIGKGFANYGKTFVKGDWATKLSYLIFGVGDLSKGKYYKGILFFAVEVLYILYMAFFGWGYLKMFPTLGIQAQRTEYINGIIPKQVPGDNSMLILLYSVLTLVITVVVFAIYITNIKDAYRHQIMRANGQKPTSFKYDMKQFLDGKYHITLMSFPVLMIGIFNVLPLIFMILIAFTNYDKQHMPPGTLFTWIGFDNFGSLFNLVEGAKKGYTFVKLTEWTLIWAVAATFSNYILGMIFALMINKKGIKFKSLWRTLFVITIAVPQFVSLLLMNQMLQSNGAVNILLSHITNSHVEIQWLNDNATLARWVVIII
;
A
#
# COMPACT_ATOMS: atom_id res chain seq x y z
N THR A 1 12.78 41.42 -4.02
CA THR A 1 14.10 40.88 -4.46
C THR A 1 14.81 40.18 -3.30
N TYR A 2 15.90 39.41 -3.58
CA TYR A 2 16.67 38.71 -2.54
C TYR A 2 17.29 39.68 -1.52
N VAL A 3 17.61 40.88 -1.95
CA VAL A 3 18.17 41.95 -1.11
C VAL A 3 17.15 42.47 -0.11
N GLU A 4 15.93 42.72 -0.53
CA GLU A 4 14.82 43.15 0.33
C GLU A 4 14.46 42.06 1.35
N TYR A 5 14.47 40.77 0.95
CA TYR A 5 14.24 39.66 1.86
C TYR A 5 15.28 39.59 3.00
N LYS A 6 16.57 39.91 2.70
CA LYS A 6 17.62 39.93 3.73
C LYS A 6 17.45 41.05 4.74
N GLN A 7 16.81 42.14 4.39
CA GLN A 7 16.57 43.29 5.28
C GLN A 7 15.36 43.10 6.21
N LEU A 8 14.52 42.09 5.97
CA LEU A 8 13.39 41.79 6.82
C LEU A 8 13.79 41.20 8.17
N ASN A 9 13.07 41.58 9.24
CA ASN A 9 13.18 40.96 10.55
C ASN A 9 12.78 39.47 10.50
N PRO A 10 13.25 38.61 11.43
CA PRO A 10 12.92 37.16 11.42
C PRO A 10 11.42 36.89 11.34
N PHE A 11 10.58 37.67 12.02
CA PHE A 11 9.12 37.55 11.99
C PHE A 11 8.53 37.93 10.62
N GLN A 12 9.03 38.99 10.01
CA GLN A 12 8.61 39.42 8.67
C GLN A 12 9.06 38.40 7.60
N ARG A 13 10.24 37.78 7.75
CA ARG A 13 10.68 36.68 6.87
C ARG A 13 9.76 35.50 6.98
N PHE A 14 9.42 35.09 8.21
CA PHE A 14 8.46 34.01 8.43
C PHE A 14 7.09 34.32 7.78
N ALA A 15 6.55 35.50 7.97
CA ALA A 15 5.31 35.91 7.34
C ALA A 15 5.37 35.92 5.80
N TYR A 16 6.49 36.40 5.24
CA TYR A 16 6.74 36.39 3.80
C TYR A 16 6.83 34.95 3.24
N ASP A 17 7.59 34.10 3.90
CA ASP A 17 7.76 32.71 3.49
C ASP A 17 6.46 31.94 3.61
N THR A 18 5.67 32.16 4.66
CA THR A 18 4.35 31.59 4.86
C THR A 18 3.39 32.04 3.75
N LYS A 19 3.34 33.35 3.45
CA LYS A 19 2.53 33.88 2.34
C LYS A 19 2.95 33.27 1.00
N LYS A 20 4.24 33.21 0.74
CA LYS A 20 4.80 32.61 -0.48
C LYS A 20 4.46 31.11 -0.60
N PHE A 21 4.51 30.39 0.52
CA PHE A 21 4.12 28.99 0.58
C PHE A 21 2.66 28.83 0.17
N PHE A 22 1.72 29.56 0.77
CA PHE A 22 0.31 29.46 0.44
C PHE A 22 0.00 29.93 -1.00
N CYS A 23 0.65 30.97 -1.49
CA CYS A 23 0.51 31.41 -2.88
C CYS A 23 1.03 30.38 -3.89
N ASN A 24 1.99 29.55 -3.52
CA ASN A 24 2.56 28.52 -4.39
C ASN A 24 1.74 27.21 -4.37
N ILE A 25 0.86 26.99 -3.41
CA ILE A 25 0.03 25.78 -3.33
C ILE A 25 -0.78 25.55 -4.63
N PRO A 26 -1.52 26.52 -5.20
CA PRO A 26 -2.25 26.31 -6.44
C PRO A 26 -1.35 25.89 -7.60
N HIS A 27 -0.16 26.52 -7.71
CA HIS A 27 0.84 26.15 -8.73
C HIS A 27 1.41 24.77 -8.50
N ALA A 28 1.70 24.39 -7.27
CA ALA A 28 2.18 23.05 -6.93
C ALA A 28 1.11 22.00 -7.23
N VAL A 29 -0.15 22.26 -6.91
CA VAL A 29 -1.28 21.39 -7.22
C VAL A 29 -1.47 21.24 -8.74
N ALA A 30 -1.48 22.36 -9.48
CA ALA A 30 -1.57 22.32 -10.95
C ALA A 30 -0.38 21.55 -11.57
N HIS A 31 0.83 21.77 -11.06
CA HIS A 31 2.02 21.04 -11.50
C HIS A 31 1.92 19.54 -11.18
N PHE A 32 1.38 19.18 -10.01
CA PHE A 32 1.14 17.79 -9.65
C PHE A 32 0.18 17.11 -10.63
N PHE A 33 -0.97 17.73 -10.94
CA PHE A 33 -1.94 17.16 -11.89
C PHE A 33 -1.38 17.09 -13.32
N THR A 34 -0.62 18.08 -13.75
CA THR A 34 0.05 18.04 -15.07
C THR A 34 1.13 16.97 -15.12
N ALA A 35 1.92 16.80 -14.06
CA ALA A 35 2.92 15.75 -13.95
C ALA A 35 2.26 14.36 -13.93
N LEU A 36 1.16 14.20 -13.19
CA LEU A 36 0.36 12.98 -13.16
C LEU A 36 -0.20 12.64 -14.56
N GLY A 37 -0.79 13.63 -15.24
CA GLY A 37 -1.28 13.44 -16.62
C GLY A 37 -0.16 13.02 -17.58
N LYS A 38 1.00 13.68 -17.52
CA LYS A 38 2.19 13.29 -18.32
C LYS A 38 2.69 11.88 -17.97
N ALA A 39 2.66 11.51 -16.69
CA ALA A 39 3.06 10.16 -16.24
C ALA A 39 2.10 9.10 -16.77
N ILE A 40 0.78 9.35 -16.74
CA ILE A 40 -0.24 8.46 -17.30
C ILE A 40 -0.05 8.29 -18.81
N VAL A 41 0.11 9.39 -19.55
CA VAL A 41 0.37 9.33 -21.01
C VAL A 41 1.67 8.57 -21.30
N LYS A 42 2.75 8.86 -20.55
CA LYS A 42 4.03 8.16 -20.70
C LYS A 42 3.90 6.66 -20.41
N PHE A 43 3.08 6.29 -19.45
CA PHE A 43 2.79 4.89 -19.11
C PHE A 43 2.10 4.17 -20.28
N PHE A 44 1.03 4.74 -20.85
CA PHE A 44 0.32 4.14 -21.99
C PHE A 44 1.19 4.09 -23.26
N VAL A 45 1.96 5.15 -23.54
CA VAL A 45 2.93 5.16 -24.64
C VAL A 45 4.01 4.10 -24.41
N GLY A 46 4.47 3.93 -23.17
CA GLY A 46 5.40 2.88 -22.77
C GLY A 46 4.85 1.48 -23.03
N ILE A 47 3.60 1.24 -22.69
CA ILE A 47 2.89 -0.01 -23.00
C ILE A 47 2.83 -0.25 -24.52
N GLY A 48 2.41 0.75 -25.31
CA GLY A 48 2.34 0.64 -26.77
C GLY A 48 3.72 0.34 -27.42
N LYS A 49 4.77 1.02 -26.96
CA LYS A 49 6.16 0.72 -27.38
C LYS A 49 6.59 -0.68 -26.95
N GLY A 50 6.15 -1.12 -25.76
CA GLY A 50 6.39 -2.48 -25.25
C GLY A 50 5.82 -3.54 -26.20
N PHE A 51 4.55 -3.40 -26.58
CA PHE A 51 3.88 -4.30 -27.52
C PHE A 51 4.52 -4.29 -28.90
N ALA A 52 4.88 -3.11 -29.43
CA ALA A 52 5.59 -2.99 -30.70
C ALA A 52 6.95 -3.70 -30.67
N ASN A 53 7.72 -3.53 -29.58
CA ASN A 53 8.99 -4.23 -29.41
C ASN A 53 8.82 -5.73 -29.23
N TYR A 54 7.77 -6.16 -28.53
CA TYR A 54 7.41 -7.57 -28.37
C TYR A 54 7.17 -8.24 -29.73
N GLY A 55 6.36 -7.61 -30.60
CA GLY A 55 6.12 -8.10 -31.96
C GLY A 55 7.40 -8.09 -32.82
N LYS A 56 8.22 -7.04 -32.75
CA LYS A 56 9.52 -6.96 -33.47
C LYS A 56 10.47 -8.07 -33.00
N THR A 57 10.51 -8.37 -31.72
CA THR A 57 11.35 -9.45 -31.16
C THR A 57 10.90 -10.81 -31.66
N PHE A 58 9.60 -11.04 -31.79
CA PHE A 58 9.09 -12.29 -32.41
C PHE A 58 9.50 -12.45 -33.85
N VAL A 59 9.37 -11.40 -34.68
CA VAL A 59 9.71 -11.45 -36.10
C VAL A 59 11.20 -11.66 -36.31
N LYS A 60 12.05 -10.95 -35.55
CA LYS A 60 13.52 -10.99 -35.68
C LYS A 60 14.17 -12.11 -34.87
N GLY A 61 13.40 -12.77 -34.01
CA GLY A 61 13.88 -13.86 -33.16
C GLY A 61 14.23 -15.12 -33.95
N ASP A 62 15.29 -15.82 -33.51
CA ASP A 62 15.58 -17.19 -33.96
C ASP A 62 14.51 -18.16 -33.43
N TRP A 63 14.56 -19.42 -33.87
CA TRP A 63 13.59 -20.43 -33.50
C TRP A 63 13.49 -20.61 -31.94
N ALA A 64 14.63 -20.54 -31.25
CA ALA A 64 14.66 -20.68 -29.80
C ALA A 64 14.10 -19.46 -29.06
N THR A 65 14.32 -18.25 -29.57
CA THR A 65 13.70 -17.02 -29.08
C THR A 65 12.18 -17.05 -29.30
N LYS A 66 11.74 -17.51 -30.48
CA LYS A 66 10.29 -17.70 -30.76
C LYS A 66 9.66 -18.73 -29.84
N LEU A 67 10.36 -19.84 -29.57
CA LEU A 67 9.87 -20.87 -28.67
C LEU A 67 9.78 -20.38 -27.20
N SER A 68 10.60 -19.39 -26.80
CA SER A 68 10.52 -18.75 -25.49
C SER A 68 9.23 -17.97 -25.26
N TYR A 69 8.44 -17.70 -26.27
CA TYR A 69 7.09 -17.12 -26.13
C TYR A 69 6.07 -18.16 -25.62
N LEU A 70 6.35 -19.44 -25.82
CA LEU A 70 5.47 -20.54 -25.39
C LEU A 70 6.03 -21.25 -24.15
N ILE A 71 7.33 -21.50 -24.13
CA ILE A 71 8.02 -22.21 -23.03
C ILE A 71 9.14 -21.32 -22.52
N PHE A 72 9.05 -20.91 -21.26
CA PHE A 72 10.01 -19.98 -20.66
C PHE A 72 11.41 -20.62 -20.59
N GLY A 73 12.42 -19.84 -20.81
CA GLY A 73 13.81 -20.25 -20.64
C GLY A 73 14.45 -20.99 -21.82
N VAL A 74 13.66 -21.46 -22.79
CA VAL A 74 14.22 -22.23 -23.94
C VAL A 74 15.24 -21.41 -24.73
N GLY A 75 14.98 -20.10 -24.94
CA GLY A 75 15.92 -19.22 -25.61
C GLY A 75 17.25 -19.07 -24.88
N ASP A 76 17.23 -19.05 -23.55
CA ASP A 76 18.42 -18.99 -22.72
C ASP A 76 19.14 -20.33 -22.65
N LEU A 77 18.41 -21.43 -22.51
CA LEU A 77 18.97 -22.80 -22.54
C LEU A 77 19.73 -23.08 -23.84
N SER A 78 19.13 -22.76 -25.00
CA SER A 78 19.73 -22.99 -26.30
C SER A 78 21.02 -22.17 -26.53
N LYS A 79 21.20 -21.08 -25.77
CA LYS A 79 22.35 -20.18 -25.87
C LYS A 79 23.39 -20.40 -24.75
N GLY A 80 23.26 -21.49 -23.98
CA GLY A 80 24.19 -21.89 -22.91
C GLY A 80 24.03 -21.19 -21.58
N LYS A 81 22.92 -20.48 -21.36
CA LYS A 81 22.53 -19.87 -20.08
C LYS A 81 21.62 -20.83 -19.27
N TYR A 82 22.14 -22.02 -18.95
CA TYR A 82 21.35 -23.09 -18.35
C TYR A 82 20.66 -22.70 -17.06
N TYR A 83 21.35 -22.04 -16.12
CA TYR A 83 20.79 -21.67 -14.83
C TYR A 83 19.60 -20.69 -14.95
N LYS A 84 19.71 -19.72 -15.89
CA LYS A 84 18.61 -18.76 -16.14
C LYS A 84 17.42 -19.42 -16.81
N GLY A 85 17.71 -20.24 -17.82
CA GLY A 85 16.68 -20.97 -18.54
C GLY A 85 15.91 -21.93 -17.64
N ILE A 86 16.60 -22.68 -16.76
CA ILE A 86 15.96 -23.55 -15.77
C ILE A 86 15.12 -22.74 -14.79
N LEU A 87 15.62 -21.57 -14.33
CA LEU A 87 14.87 -20.70 -13.40
C LEU A 87 13.58 -20.20 -14.05
N PHE A 88 13.63 -19.70 -15.27
CA PHE A 88 12.43 -19.24 -15.98
C PHE A 88 11.45 -20.39 -16.22
N PHE A 89 11.92 -21.56 -16.64
CA PHE A 89 11.08 -22.74 -16.80
C PHE A 89 10.42 -23.17 -15.48
N ALA A 90 11.18 -23.18 -14.39
CA ALA A 90 10.64 -23.50 -13.07
C ALA A 90 9.52 -22.53 -12.64
N VAL A 91 9.68 -21.21 -12.90
CA VAL A 91 8.64 -20.22 -12.63
C VAL A 91 7.38 -20.51 -13.45
N GLU A 92 7.51 -20.86 -14.72
CA GLU A 92 6.37 -21.22 -15.57
C GLU A 92 5.63 -22.44 -15.04
N VAL A 93 6.36 -23.52 -14.74
CA VAL A 93 5.78 -24.77 -14.20
C VAL A 93 5.07 -24.51 -12.87
N LEU A 94 5.71 -23.78 -11.95
CA LEU A 94 5.10 -23.41 -10.67
C LEU A 94 3.84 -22.58 -10.85
N TYR A 95 3.84 -21.65 -11.79
CA TYR A 95 2.66 -20.85 -12.08
C TYR A 95 1.53 -21.66 -12.69
N ILE A 96 1.82 -22.57 -13.62
CA ILE A 96 0.80 -23.48 -14.20
C ILE A 96 0.20 -24.38 -13.12
N LEU A 97 1.03 -24.94 -12.24
CA LEU A 97 0.55 -25.76 -11.11
C LEU A 97 -0.30 -24.93 -10.15
N TYR A 98 0.16 -23.72 -9.81
CA TYR A 98 -0.60 -22.79 -8.97
C TYR A 98 -1.98 -22.46 -9.59
N MET A 99 -2.02 -22.15 -10.87
CA MET A 99 -3.27 -21.87 -11.57
C MET A 99 -4.19 -23.08 -11.65
N ALA A 100 -3.65 -24.29 -11.93
CA ALA A 100 -4.43 -25.50 -12.05
C ALA A 100 -5.06 -25.93 -10.71
N PHE A 101 -4.32 -25.85 -9.62
CA PHE A 101 -4.78 -26.34 -8.32
C PHE A 101 -5.48 -25.28 -7.45
N PHE A 102 -5.18 -24.00 -7.67
CA PHE A 102 -5.64 -22.94 -6.78
C PHE A 102 -6.19 -21.71 -7.52
N GLY A 103 -5.37 -21.05 -8.31
CA GLY A 103 -5.66 -19.71 -8.84
C GLY A 103 -6.89 -19.66 -9.75
N TRP A 104 -7.04 -20.64 -10.65
CA TRP A 104 -8.15 -20.67 -11.58
C TRP A 104 -9.52 -20.82 -10.91
N GLY A 105 -9.60 -21.59 -9.82
CA GLY A 105 -10.83 -21.77 -9.04
C GLY A 105 -11.36 -20.44 -8.51
N TYR A 106 -10.49 -19.64 -7.92
CA TYR A 106 -10.87 -18.33 -7.38
C TYR A 106 -11.13 -17.29 -8.47
N LEU A 107 -10.32 -17.24 -9.54
CA LEU A 107 -10.55 -16.32 -10.66
C LEU A 107 -11.89 -16.59 -11.37
N LYS A 108 -12.30 -17.83 -11.48
CA LYS A 108 -13.61 -18.19 -12.06
C LYS A 108 -14.78 -17.64 -11.23
N MET A 109 -14.62 -17.61 -9.90
CA MET A 109 -15.64 -17.09 -8.98
C MET A 109 -15.52 -15.58 -8.72
N PHE A 110 -14.46 -14.92 -9.18
CA PHE A 110 -14.24 -13.49 -8.97
C PHE A 110 -15.37 -12.59 -9.50
N PRO A 111 -15.98 -12.84 -10.68
CA PRO A 111 -17.07 -11.99 -11.16
C PRO A 111 -18.35 -12.07 -10.32
N THR A 112 -18.60 -13.19 -9.66
CA THR A 112 -19.83 -13.41 -8.87
C THR A 112 -19.61 -13.30 -7.38
N LEU A 113 -18.35 -13.40 -6.90
CA LEU A 113 -17.94 -13.46 -5.50
C LEU A 113 -18.58 -14.61 -4.71
N GLY A 114 -18.96 -15.67 -5.41
CA GLY A 114 -19.63 -16.83 -4.85
C GLY A 114 -21.11 -16.92 -5.27
N ILE A 115 -21.67 -18.11 -5.19
CA ILE A 115 -23.03 -18.40 -5.63
C ILE A 115 -23.85 -19.01 -4.49
N GLN A 116 -23.23 -19.82 -3.63
CA GLN A 116 -23.90 -20.55 -2.55
C GLN A 116 -23.39 -20.13 -1.20
N ALA A 117 -24.21 -19.44 -0.40
CA ALA A 117 -23.90 -19.16 0.98
C ALA A 117 -23.88 -20.44 1.83
N GLN A 118 -23.19 -20.40 2.97
CA GLN A 118 -23.27 -21.45 3.96
C GLN A 118 -24.71 -21.64 4.43
N ARG A 119 -25.18 -22.89 4.47
CA ARG A 119 -26.53 -23.22 4.89
C ARG A 119 -26.54 -24.33 5.91
N THR A 120 -27.56 -24.33 6.77
CA THR A 120 -27.81 -25.42 7.71
C THR A 120 -28.81 -26.39 7.11
N GLU A 121 -28.40 -27.61 6.90
CA GLU A 121 -29.31 -28.71 6.51
C GLU A 121 -29.57 -29.58 7.74
N TYR A 122 -30.79 -30.10 7.86
CA TYR A 122 -31.17 -31.00 8.96
C TYR A 122 -31.13 -32.45 8.49
N ILE A 123 -30.20 -33.24 9.08
CA ILE A 123 -30.17 -34.70 8.85
C ILE A 123 -31.33 -35.33 9.60
N ASN A 124 -32.18 -36.08 8.90
CA ASN A 124 -33.41 -36.68 9.46
C ASN A 124 -34.36 -35.67 10.15
N GLY A 125 -34.29 -34.40 9.77
CA GLY A 125 -35.15 -33.34 10.32
C GLY A 125 -34.80 -32.87 11.73
N ILE A 126 -33.79 -33.42 12.39
CA ILE A 126 -33.47 -33.15 13.81
C ILE A 126 -32.05 -32.62 14.01
N ILE A 127 -31.07 -33.20 13.33
CA ILE A 127 -29.66 -32.88 13.59
C ILE A 127 -29.19 -31.78 12.60
N PRO A 128 -28.87 -30.55 13.08
CA PRO A 128 -28.36 -29.50 12.21
C PRO A 128 -26.95 -29.82 11.72
N LYS A 129 -26.76 -29.90 10.42
CA LYS A 129 -25.47 -30.02 9.75
C LYS A 129 -25.19 -28.74 8.96
N GLN A 130 -24.10 -28.10 9.26
CA GLN A 130 -23.65 -26.98 8.44
C GLN A 130 -23.01 -27.49 7.16
N VAL A 131 -23.59 -27.11 6.02
CA VAL A 131 -23.03 -27.36 4.70
C VAL A 131 -22.17 -26.16 4.33
N PRO A 132 -20.87 -26.37 4.09
CA PRO A 132 -19.97 -25.30 3.70
C PRO A 132 -20.44 -24.67 2.38
N GLY A 133 -20.36 -23.35 2.31
CA GLY A 133 -20.65 -22.56 1.13
C GLY A 133 -19.45 -21.76 0.67
N ASP A 134 -19.67 -20.91 -0.30
CA ASP A 134 -18.69 -19.95 -0.78
C ASP A 134 -18.43 -18.88 0.28
N ASN A 135 -17.24 -18.30 0.21
CA ASN A 135 -16.89 -17.17 1.07
C ASN A 135 -16.39 -16.01 0.19
N SER A 136 -17.26 -15.02 -0.03
CA SER A 136 -16.97 -13.87 -0.90
C SER A 136 -15.67 -13.13 -0.50
N MET A 137 -15.36 -13.06 0.81
CA MET A 137 -14.14 -12.42 1.32
C MET A 137 -12.88 -13.18 0.86
N LEU A 138 -12.86 -14.51 1.00
CA LEU A 138 -11.75 -15.34 0.57
C LEU A 138 -11.63 -15.39 -0.95
N ILE A 139 -12.78 -15.45 -1.65
CA ILE A 139 -12.80 -15.39 -3.12
C ILE A 139 -12.17 -14.09 -3.60
N LEU A 140 -12.60 -12.96 -3.07
CA LEU A 140 -12.04 -11.66 -3.42
C LEU A 140 -10.53 -11.59 -3.11
N LEU A 141 -10.12 -11.99 -1.90
CA LEU A 141 -8.72 -11.95 -1.46
C LEU A 141 -7.82 -12.81 -2.35
N TYR A 142 -8.19 -14.07 -2.55
CA TYR A 142 -7.38 -15.01 -3.34
C TYR A 142 -7.41 -14.69 -4.84
N SER A 143 -8.50 -14.13 -5.33
CA SER A 143 -8.55 -13.66 -6.72
C SER A 143 -7.61 -12.47 -6.93
N VAL A 144 -7.61 -11.49 -6.02
CA VAL A 144 -6.67 -10.35 -6.07
C VAL A 144 -5.23 -10.84 -5.97
N LEU A 145 -4.94 -11.76 -5.04
CA LEU A 145 -3.62 -12.38 -4.92
C LEU A 145 -3.20 -13.06 -6.23
N THR A 146 -4.10 -13.81 -6.85
CA THR A 146 -3.85 -14.51 -8.13
C THR A 146 -3.59 -13.51 -9.25
N LEU A 147 -4.34 -12.40 -9.32
CA LEU A 147 -4.10 -11.34 -10.30
C LEU A 147 -2.73 -10.70 -10.11
N VAL A 148 -2.34 -10.40 -8.86
CA VAL A 148 -1.01 -9.85 -8.56
C VAL A 148 0.10 -10.84 -8.97
N ILE A 149 -0.02 -12.12 -8.61
CA ILE A 149 0.93 -13.16 -9.03
C ILE A 149 1.00 -13.22 -10.56
N THR A 150 -0.14 -13.20 -11.25
CA THR A 150 -0.21 -13.20 -12.72
C THR A 150 0.54 -12.01 -13.33
N VAL A 151 0.38 -10.81 -12.77
CA VAL A 151 1.12 -9.61 -13.23
C VAL A 151 2.63 -9.77 -13.02
N VAL A 152 3.06 -10.33 -11.88
CA VAL A 152 4.47 -10.60 -11.60
C VAL A 152 5.03 -11.62 -12.59
N VAL A 153 4.33 -12.74 -12.79
CA VAL A 153 4.76 -13.77 -13.77
C VAL A 153 4.77 -13.21 -15.18
N PHE A 154 3.83 -12.35 -15.56
CA PHE A 154 3.84 -11.68 -16.86
C PHE A 154 5.05 -10.75 -17.01
N ALA A 155 5.46 -10.04 -15.96
CA ALA A 155 6.69 -9.23 -15.97
C ALA A 155 7.95 -10.11 -16.15
N ILE A 156 7.97 -11.29 -15.48
CA ILE A 156 9.04 -12.30 -15.66
C ILE A 156 9.04 -12.83 -17.09
N TYR A 157 7.87 -13.12 -17.66
CA TYR A 157 7.70 -13.55 -19.06
C TYR A 157 8.29 -12.56 -20.05
N ILE A 158 7.95 -11.28 -19.90
CA ILE A 158 8.54 -10.22 -20.76
C ILE A 158 10.08 -10.16 -20.62
N THR A 159 10.57 -10.36 -19.39
CA THR A 159 12.03 -10.36 -19.13
C THR A 159 12.70 -11.56 -19.79
N ASN A 160 12.09 -12.75 -19.69
CA ASN A 160 12.56 -13.97 -20.37
C ASN A 160 12.72 -13.75 -21.89
N ILE A 161 11.72 -13.17 -22.56
CA ILE A 161 11.78 -12.91 -24.00
C ILE A 161 12.88 -11.90 -24.36
N LYS A 162 13.00 -10.81 -23.57
CA LYS A 162 14.05 -9.80 -23.77
C LYS A 162 15.45 -10.40 -23.60
N ASP A 163 15.64 -11.23 -22.60
CA ASP A 163 16.91 -11.90 -22.32
C ASP A 163 17.26 -12.89 -23.45
N ALA A 164 16.31 -13.72 -23.88
CA ALA A 164 16.48 -14.65 -24.99
C ALA A 164 16.93 -13.93 -26.27
N TYR A 165 16.29 -12.82 -26.63
CA TYR A 165 16.64 -12.02 -27.78
C TYR A 165 18.01 -11.32 -27.64
N ARG A 166 18.30 -10.80 -26.44
CA ARG A 166 19.60 -10.20 -26.12
C ARG A 166 20.75 -11.20 -26.30
N HIS A 167 20.58 -12.44 -25.80
CA HIS A 167 21.56 -13.48 -25.91
C HIS A 167 21.73 -13.96 -27.37
N GLN A 168 20.65 -13.92 -28.18
CA GLN A 168 20.72 -14.16 -29.62
C GLN A 168 21.65 -13.13 -30.31
N ILE A 169 21.45 -11.83 -30.02
CA ILE A 169 22.29 -10.78 -30.61
C ILE A 169 23.75 -10.90 -30.16
N MET A 170 23.99 -11.18 -28.87
CA MET A 170 25.33 -11.40 -28.35
C MET A 170 26.04 -12.54 -29.08
N ARG A 171 25.35 -13.66 -29.32
CA ARG A 171 25.90 -14.82 -30.00
C ARG A 171 26.15 -14.52 -31.48
N ALA A 172 25.27 -13.78 -32.17
CA ALA A 172 25.48 -13.33 -33.56
C ALA A 172 26.69 -12.43 -33.68
N ASN A 173 27.04 -11.65 -32.67
CA ASN A 173 28.24 -10.80 -32.63
C ASN A 173 29.49 -11.53 -32.13
N GLY A 174 29.47 -12.86 -32.03
CA GLY A 174 30.62 -13.67 -31.57
C GLY A 174 30.91 -13.57 -30.07
N GLN A 175 30.05 -12.92 -29.28
CA GLN A 175 30.22 -12.76 -27.84
C GLN A 175 29.68 -14.00 -27.12
N LYS A 176 30.47 -14.54 -26.20
CA LYS A 176 30.00 -15.61 -25.30
C LYS A 176 29.08 -15.02 -24.23
N PRO A 177 27.97 -15.71 -23.87
CA PRO A 177 27.11 -15.28 -22.76
C PRO A 177 27.92 -15.27 -21.46
N THR A 178 27.58 -14.33 -20.58
CA THR A 178 28.24 -14.20 -19.27
C THR A 178 28.06 -15.45 -18.42
N SER A 179 29.07 -15.82 -17.61
CA SER A 179 28.99 -16.99 -16.73
C SER A 179 28.10 -16.72 -15.51
N PHE A 180 27.60 -17.79 -14.88
CA PHE A 180 26.85 -17.68 -13.62
C PHE A 180 27.59 -16.88 -12.53
N LYS A 181 28.88 -17.14 -12.37
CA LYS A 181 29.74 -16.45 -11.38
C LYS A 181 29.80 -14.93 -11.66
N TYR A 182 29.87 -14.53 -12.92
CA TYR A 182 29.86 -13.11 -13.31
C TYR A 182 28.51 -12.45 -13.00
N ASP A 183 27.39 -13.11 -13.35
CA ASP A 183 26.05 -12.56 -13.11
C ASP A 183 25.79 -12.46 -11.60
N MET A 184 26.19 -13.46 -10.80
CA MET A 184 26.09 -13.43 -9.34
C MET A 184 26.90 -12.27 -8.75
N LYS A 185 28.16 -12.11 -9.21
CA LYS A 185 28.98 -10.97 -8.79
C LYS A 185 28.33 -9.63 -9.16
N GLN A 186 27.71 -9.55 -10.33
CA GLN A 186 27.01 -8.32 -10.75
C GLN A 186 25.80 -8.01 -9.85
N PHE A 187 25.07 -9.01 -9.35
CA PHE A 187 23.98 -8.82 -8.37
C PHE A 187 24.49 -8.38 -7.00
N LEU A 188 25.68 -8.86 -6.61
CA LEU A 188 26.27 -8.54 -5.30
C LEU A 188 27.11 -7.25 -5.31
N ASP A 189 27.47 -6.72 -6.50
CA ASP A 189 28.31 -5.55 -6.64
C ASP A 189 27.64 -4.48 -7.53
N GLY A 190 27.66 -4.63 -8.85
CA GLY A 190 27.17 -3.61 -9.79
C GLY A 190 25.67 -3.31 -9.68
N LYS A 191 24.83 -4.28 -9.31
CA LYS A 191 23.38 -4.15 -9.09
C LYS A 191 22.96 -4.36 -7.63
N TYR A 192 23.88 -4.16 -6.72
CA TYR A 192 23.64 -4.37 -5.29
C TYR A 192 22.41 -3.62 -4.76
N HIS A 193 22.16 -2.39 -5.23
CA HIS A 193 21.00 -1.61 -4.86
C HIS A 193 19.67 -2.32 -5.23
N ILE A 194 19.60 -3.02 -6.37
CA ILE A 194 18.40 -3.78 -6.77
C ILE A 194 18.22 -4.98 -5.85
N THR A 195 19.30 -5.71 -5.57
CA THR A 195 19.27 -6.88 -4.69
C THR A 195 18.87 -6.49 -3.27
N LEU A 196 19.44 -5.40 -2.73
CA LEU A 196 19.11 -4.90 -1.41
C LEU A 196 17.66 -4.42 -1.30
N MET A 197 17.16 -3.71 -2.31
CA MET A 197 15.80 -3.16 -2.32
C MET A 197 14.74 -4.20 -2.69
N SER A 198 15.12 -5.35 -3.26
CA SER A 198 14.15 -6.37 -3.69
C SER A 198 13.29 -6.88 -2.54
N PHE A 199 13.89 -7.17 -1.39
CA PHE A 199 13.18 -7.67 -0.21
C PHE A 199 12.21 -6.62 0.39
N PRO A 200 12.61 -5.37 0.70
CA PRO A 200 11.68 -4.32 1.13
C PRO A 200 10.54 -4.07 0.15
N VAL A 201 10.82 -4.00 -1.16
CA VAL A 201 9.79 -3.78 -2.19
C VAL A 201 8.79 -4.94 -2.21
N LEU A 202 9.25 -6.18 -2.09
CA LEU A 202 8.38 -7.35 -2.01
C LEU A 202 7.50 -7.31 -0.76
N MET A 203 8.06 -6.95 0.40
CA MET A 203 7.29 -6.82 1.65
C MET A 203 6.23 -5.71 1.56
N ILE A 204 6.57 -4.55 0.99
CA ILE A 204 5.59 -3.48 0.72
C ILE A 204 4.49 -3.98 -0.22
N GLY A 205 4.84 -4.71 -1.27
CA GLY A 205 3.87 -5.30 -2.19
C GLY A 205 2.86 -6.21 -1.49
N ILE A 206 3.34 -7.12 -0.64
CA ILE A 206 2.51 -8.10 0.05
C ILE A 206 1.70 -7.46 1.19
N PHE A 207 2.33 -6.65 2.04
CA PHE A 207 1.69 -6.19 3.27
C PHE A 207 0.98 -4.83 3.15
N ASN A 208 1.30 -4.04 2.13
CA ASN A 208 0.67 -2.72 1.94
C ASN A 208 -0.15 -2.67 0.66
N VAL A 209 0.44 -3.03 -0.50
CA VAL A 209 -0.23 -2.85 -1.80
C VAL A 209 -1.39 -3.83 -1.96
N LEU A 210 -1.20 -5.11 -1.61
CA LEU A 210 -2.25 -6.11 -1.75
C LEU A 210 -3.47 -5.82 -0.85
N PRO A 211 -3.33 -5.53 0.47
CA PRO A 211 -4.47 -5.11 1.29
C PRO A 211 -5.12 -3.81 0.80
N LEU A 212 -4.35 -2.85 0.28
CA LEU A 212 -4.90 -1.61 -0.27
C LEU A 212 -5.80 -1.88 -1.49
N ILE A 213 -5.34 -2.72 -2.43
CA ILE A 213 -6.16 -3.13 -3.59
C ILE A 213 -7.43 -3.82 -3.11
N PHE A 214 -7.31 -4.72 -2.14
CA PHE A 214 -8.45 -5.42 -1.55
C PHE A 214 -9.47 -4.45 -0.94
N MET A 215 -9.03 -3.49 -0.13
CA MET A 215 -9.89 -2.47 0.48
C MET A 215 -10.58 -1.59 -0.57
N ILE A 216 -9.87 -1.22 -1.64
CA ILE A 216 -10.46 -0.47 -2.75
C ILE A 216 -11.57 -1.28 -3.42
N LEU A 217 -11.35 -2.57 -3.66
CA LEU A 217 -12.33 -3.43 -4.31
C LEU A 217 -13.57 -3.67 -3.44
N ILE A 218 -13.41 -3.81 -2.12
CA ILE A 218 -14.54 -3.91 -1.18
C ILE A 218 -15.49 -2.71 -1.32
N ALA A 219 -14.98 -1.50 -1.59
CA ALA A 219 -15.82 -0.31 -1.78
C ALA A 219 -16.81 -0.43 -2.96
N PHE A 220 -16.56 -1.34 -3.90
CA PHE A 220 -17.44 -1.61 -5.04
C PHE A 220 -18.43 -2.77 -4.79
N THR A 221 -18.51 -3.27 -3.56
CA THR A 221 -19.39 -4.36 -3.15
C THR A 221 -20.45 -3.89 -2.15
N ASN A 222 -21.49 -4.70 -1.94
CA ASN A 222 -22.50 -4.48 -0.91
C ASN A 222 -22.09 -5.06 0.46
N TYR A 223 -20.79 -5.17 0.75
CA TYR A 223 -20.30 -5.68 2.03
C TYR A 223 -20.81 -4.83 3.20
N ASP A 224 -21.65 -5.41 4.05
CA ASP A 224 -22.22 -4.80 5.26
C ASP A 224 -22.53 -5.87 6.32
N LYS A 225 -23.20 -5.48 7.40
CA LYS A 225 -23.59 -6.41 8.49
C LYS A 225 -24.54 -7.53 8.03
N GLN A 226 -25.31 -7.31 6.97
CA GLN A 226 -26.27 -8.28 6.44
C GLN A 226 -25.63 -9.20 5.40
N HIS A 227 -24.55 -8.74 4.75
CA HIS A 227 -23.80 -9.45 3.72
C HIS A 227 -22.40 -9.81 4.22
N MET A 228 -22.34 -10.54 5.36
CA MET A 228 -21.08 -10.94 5.98
C MET A 228 -20.83 -12.44 5.82
N PRO A 229 -19.80 -12.85 5.05
CA PRO A 229 -19.43 -14.26 4.92
C PRO A 229 -18.97 -14.86 6.27
N PRO A 230 -19.18 -16.17 6.49
CA PRO A 230 -19.71 -17.18 5.54
C PRO A 230 -21.22 -17.32 5.50
N GLY A 231 -21.96 -16.72 6.42
CA GLY A 231 -23.41 -16.88 6.54
C GLY A 231 -24.20 -16.29 5.36
N THR A 232 -23.74 -15.16 4.85
CA THR A 232 -24.29 -14.49 3.67
C THR A 232 -23.16 -14.05 2.75
N LEU A 233 -23.47 -13.91 1.46
CA LEU A 233 -22.49 -13.48 0.47
C LEU A 233 -22.66 -12.00 0.15
N PHE A 234 -21.58 -11.33 -0.18
CA PHE A 234 -21.63 -10.01 -0.81
C PHE A 234 -21.32 -10.12 -2.30
N THR A 235 -21.81 -9.17 -3.07
CA THR A 235 -21.71 -9.13 -4.54
C THR A 235 -21.22 -7.77 -5.01
N TRP A 236 -20.86 -7.69 -6.27
CA TRP A 236 -20.48 -6.43 -6.92
C TRP A 236 -21.72 -5.56 -7.14
N ILE A 237 -21.64 -4.29 -6.69
CA ILE A 237 -22.66 -3.26 -6.92
C ILE A 237 -22.09 -2.05 -7.69
N GLY A 238 -20.85 -2.14 -8.13
CA GLY A 238 -20.22 -1.06 -8.89
C GLY A 238 -20.10 0.25 -8.10
N PHE A 239 -20.63 1.34 -8.65
CA PHE A 239 -20.51 2.68 -8.08
C PHE A 239 -21.69 3.10 -7.18
N ASP A 240 -22.60 2.23 -6.83
CA ASP A 240 -23.81 2.57 -6.05
C ASP A 240 -23.47 3.12 -4.66
N ASN A 241 -22.42 2.58 -4.02
CA ASN A 241 -21.94 3.11 -2.75
C ASN A 241 -21.50 4.57 -2.89
N PHE A 242 -20.80 4.89 -3.96
CA PHE A 242 -20.32 6.26 -4.20
C PHE A 242 -21.48 7.21 -4.52
N GLY A 243 -22.48 6.76 -5.28
CA GLY A 243 -23.71 7.50 -5.53
C GLY A 243 -24.42 7.87 -4.23
N SER A 244 -24.53 6.92 -3.30
CA SER A 244 -25.15 7.15 -1.99
C SER A 244 -24.36 8.10 -1.08
N LEU A 245 -23.01 8.15 -1.21
CA LEU A 245 -22.14 9.05 -0.45
C LEU A 245 -22.22 10.51 -0.95
N PHE A 246 -22.35 10.69 -2.26
CA PHE A 246 -22.44 12.02 -2.86
C PHE A 246 -23.87 12.57 -2.94
N ASN A 247 -24.87 11.75 -2.61
CA ASN A 247 -26.26 12.20 -2.54
C ASN A 247 -26.48 12.98 -1.24
N LEU A 248 -26.26 14.30 -1.30
CA LEU A 248 -26.41 15.24 -0.18
C LEU A 248 -27.88 15.68 0.04
N VAL A 249 -28.84 15.02 -0.58
CA VAL A 249 -30.25 15.32 -0.44
C VAL A 249 -30.71 15.06 0.99
N GLU A 250 -31.56 15.93 1.50
CA GLU A 250 -32.13 15.89 2.85
C GLU A 250 -32.63 14.51 3.23
N GLY A 251 -32.10 13.95 4.32
CA GLY A 251 -32.36 12.59 4.79
C GLY A 251 -31.27 11.55 4.57
N ALA A 252 -30.30 11.83 3.71
CA ALA A 252 -29.17 10.94 3.47
C ALA A 252 -28.09 11.10 4.56
N LYS A 253 -28.35 10.55 5.75
CA LYS A 253 -27.41 10.55 6.89
C LYS A 253 -26.01 10.07 6.52
N LYS A 254 -25.88 9.15 5.55
CA LYS A 254 -24.62 8.57 5.11
C LYS A 254 -23.68 9.61 4.47
N GLY A 255 -24.17 10.45 3.55
CA GLY A 255 -23.35 11.45 2.86
C GLY A 255 -22.85 12.54 3.81
N TYR A 256 -23.72 13.05 4.68
CA TYR A 256 -23.35 14.03 5.69
C TYR A 256 -22.27 13.50 6.65
N THR A 257 -22.46 12.28 7.14
CA THR A 257 -21.49 11.64 8.04
C THR A 257 -20.14 11.43 7.34
N PHE A 258 -20.14 10.99 6.09
CA PHE A 258 -18.93 10.82 5.30
C PHE A 258 -18.15 12.12 5.13
N VAL A 259 -18.82 13.22 4.75
CA VAL A 259 -18.17 14.53 4.60
C VAL A 259 -17.58 15.00 5.93
N LYS A 260 -18.33 14.89 7.03
CA LYS A 260 -17.85 15.28 8.37
C LYS A 260 -16.66 14.45 8.85
N LEU A 261 -16.68 13.15 8.61
CA LEU A 261 -15.56 12.27 8.94
C LEU A 261 -14.34 12.56 8.09
N THR A 262 -14.53 12.82 6.78
CA THR A 262 -13.44 13.17 5.87
C THR A 262 -12.81 14.50 6.25
N GLU A 263 -13.63 15.53 6.50
CA GLU A 263 -13.17 16.83 7.00
C GLU A 263 -12.31 16.68 8.26
N TRP A 264 -12.83 15.95 9.25
CA TRP A 264 -12.11 15.68 10.50
C TRP A 264 -10.80 14.91 10.26
N THR A 265 -10.84 13.88 9.42
CA THR A 265 -9.66 13.06 9.11
C THR A 265 -8.56 13.91 8.46
N LEU A 266 -8.91 14.83 7.56
CA LEU A 266 -7.95 15.74 6.94
C LEU A 266 -7.36 16.72 7.95
N ILE A 267 -8.19 17.31 8.82
CA ILE A 267 -7.72 18.21 9.89
C ILE A 267 -6.75 17.47 10.81
N TRP A 268 -7.15 16.28 11.25
CA TRP A 268 -6.31 15.45 12.13
C TRP A 268 -5.00 15.03 11.44
N ALA A 269 -5.04 14.60 10.19
CA ALA A 269 -3.85 14.21 9.44
C ALA A 269 -2.85 15.36 9.30
N VAL A 270 -3.33 16.57 8.99
CA VAL A 270 -2.49 17.78 8.91
C VAL A 270 -1.94 18.12 10.30
N ALA A 271 -2.80 18.21 11.31
CA ALA A 271 -2.39 18.59 12.67
C ALA A 271 -1.37 17.60 13.24
N ALA A 272 -1.64 16.29 13.19
CA ALA A 272 -0.76 15.25 13.70
C ALA A 272 0.59 15.21 12.94
N THR A 273 0.56 15.32 11.62
CA THR A 273 1.80 15.27 10.81
C THR A 273 2.70 16.46 11.10
N PHE A 274 2.16 17.67 11.07
CA PHE A 274 2.95 18.88 11.29
C PHE A 274 3.43 19.04 12.72
N SER A 275 2.57 18.73 13.73
CA SER A 275 2.98 18.78 15.13
C SER A 275 4.10 17.79 15.43
N ASN A 276 3.98 16.54 15.01
CA ASN A 276 5.01 15.52 15.18
C ASN A 276 6.32 15.90 14.47
N TYR A 277 6.23 16.42 13.25
CA TYR A 277 7.42 16.86 12.50
C TYR A 277 8.13 18.02 13.22
N ILE A 278 7.40 19.05 13.62
CA ILE A 278 7.96 20.25 14.28
C ILE A 278 8.55 19.87 15.63
N LEU A 279 7.81 19.14 16.48
CA LEU A 279 8.30 18.70 17.79
C LEU A 279 9.50 17.77 17.65
N GLY A 280 9.46 16.81 16.74
CA GLY A 280 10.55 15.90 16.45
C GLY A 280 11.82 16.66 16.01
N MET A 281 11.66 17.68 15.15
CA MET A 281 12.78 18.54 14.73
C MET A 281 13.36 19.34 15.90
N ILE A 282 12.51 19.94 16.74
CA ILE A 282 12.93 20.68 17.93
C ILE A 282 13.74 19.77 18.85
N PHE A 283 13.23 18.58 19.19
CA PHE A 283 13.93 17.61 20.03
C PHE A 283 15.25 17.15 19.40
N ALA A 284 15.26 16.89 18.11
CA ALA A 284 16.49 16.52 17.39
C ALA A 284 17.55 17.61 17.45
N LEU A 285 17.18 18.86 17.27
CA LEU A 285 18.09 20.02 17.36
C LEU A 285 18.57 20.21 18.80
N MET A 286 17.69 20.07 19.79
CA MET A 286 18.04 20.18 21.19
C MET A 286 19.10 19.15 21.60
N ILE A 287 18.90 17.87 21.27
CA ILE A 287 19.83 16.78 21.60
C ILE A 287 21.19 16.95 20.92
N ASN A 288 21.19 17.51 19.70
CA ASN A 288 22.44 17.72 18.96
C ASN A 288 23.23 18.98 19.35
N LYS A 289 22.64 19.86 20.14
CA LYS A 289 23.29 21.11 20.59
C LYS A 289 24.64 20.83 21.27
N LYS A 290 25.63 21.68 21.03
CA LYS A 290 26.94 21.64 21.72
C LYS A 290 26.71 21.86 23.22
N GLY A 291 27.36 21.04 24.07
CA GLY A 291 27.27 21.15 25.54
C GLY A 291 26.26 20.19 26.20
N ILE A 292 25.38 19.52 25.47
CA ILE A 292 24.53 18.50 26.06
C ILE A 292 25.36 17.26 26.40
N LYS A 293 25.29 16.85 27.68
CA LYS A 293 25.91 15.62 28.18
C LYS A 293 24.99 14.41 27.87
N PHE A 294 25.58 13.23 27.73
CA PHE A 294 24.85 11.97 27.53
C PHE A 294 23.93 11.91 26.29
N LYS A 295 24.36 12.49 25.17
CA LYS A 295 23.58 12.48 23.90
C LYS A 295 23.14 11.09 23.48
N SER A 296 23.99 10.08 23.70
CA SER A 296 23.67 8.68 23.36
C SER A 296 22.49 8.17 24.21
N LEU A 297 22.46 8.48 25.51
CA LEU A 297 21.36 8.09 26.39
C LEU A 297 20.04 8.71 25.94
N TRP A 298 20.02 10.01 25.62
CA TRP A 298 18.81 10.67 25.12
C TRP A 298 18.31 10.07 23.83
N ARG A 299 19.21 9.79 22.88
CA ARG A 299 18.83 9.11 21.62
C ARG A 299 18.26 7.73 21.88
N THR A 300 18.87 6.96 22.77
CA THR A 300 18.38 5.63 23.15
C THR A 300 17.00 5.69 23.78
N LEU A 301 16.75 6.65 24.69
CA LEU A 301 15.42 6.81 25.30
C LEU A 301 14.34 7.10 24.25
N PHE A 302 14.61 7.96 23.26
CA PHE A 302 13.64 8.22 22.18
C PHE A 302 13.46 7.01 21.24
N VAL A 303 14.51 6.21 21.01
CA VAL A 303 14.40 4.99 20.18
C VAL A 303 13.64 3.89 20.90
N ILE A 304 13.77 3.77 22.22
CA ILE A 304 13.03 2.75 23.02
C ILE A 304 11.52 2.94 22.88
N THR A 305 11.03 4.16 22.71
CA THR A 305 9.57 4.39 22.52
C THR A 305 9.02 3.69 21.27
N ILE A 306 9.84 3.44 20.26
CA ILE A 306 9.45 2.70 19.05
C ILE A 306 9.18 1.21 19.36
N ALA A 307 9.81 0.68 20.41
CA ALA A 307 9.60 -0.72 20.83
C ALA A 307 8.24 -0.97 21.49
N VAL A 308 7.57 0.10 21.97
CA VAL A 308 6.23 0.00 22.55
C VAL A 308 5.21 0.00 21.40
N PRO A 309 4.39 -1.05 21.24
CA PRO A 309 3.35 -1.07 20.23
C PRO A 309 2.38 0.10 20.42
N GLN A 310 2.09 0.85 19.37
CA GLN A 310 1.24 2.05 19.44
C GLN A 310 -0.13 1.79 20.07
N PHE A 311 -0.74 0.62 19.78
CA PHE A 311 -2.04 0.29 20.35
C PHE A 311 -2.02 0.18 21.90
N VAL A 312 -0.90 -0.27 22.50
CA VAL A 312 -0.74 -0.33 23.96
C VAL A 312 -0.75 1.08 24.54
N SER A 313 -0.01 1.99 23.95
CA SER A 313 0.02 3.40 24.35
C SER A 313 -1.36 4.03 24.26
N LEU A 314 -2.10 3.78 23.17
CA LEU A 314 -3.47 4.29 22.99
C LEU A 314 -4.46 3.71 24.00
N LEU A 315 -4.33 2.41 24.33
CA LEU A 315 -5.16 1.79 25.38
C LEU A 315 -4.88 2.39 26.76
N LEU A 316 -3.61 2.61 27.11
CA LEU A 316 -3.24 3.25 28.37
C LEU A 316 -3.78 4.68 28.44
N MET A 317 -3.64 5.47 27.37
CA MET A 317 -4.18 6.82 27.30
C MET A 317 -5.72 6.82 27.43
N ASN A 318 -6.40 5.88 26.80
CA ASN A 318 -7.84 5.72 26.94
C ASN A 318 -8.24 5.43 28.40
N GLN A 319 -7.52 4.54 29.08
CA GLN A 319 -7.74 4.24 30.51
C GLN A 319 -7.50 5.47 31.40
N MET A 320 -6.44 6.23 31.13
CA MET A 320 -6.10 7.45 31.89
C MET A 320 -7.16 8.55 31.74
N LEU A 321 -7.85 8.60 30.59
CA LEU A 321 -8.84 9.61 30.22
C LEU A 321 -10.30 9.21 30.55
N GLN A 322 -10.51 8.05 31.19
CA GLN A 322 -11.83 7.66 31.66
C GLN A 322 -12.28 8.53 32.88
N SER A 323 -13.57 8.54 33.17
CA SER A 323 -14.16 9.30 34.30
C SER A 323 -13.38 9.10 35.60
N ASN A 324 -13.04 7.85 35.93
CA ASN A 324 -12.25 7.47 37.11
C ASN A 324 -10.74 7.29 36.78
N GLY A 325 -10.29 7.86 35.68
CA GLY A 325 -8.91 7.73 35.22
C GLY A 325 -7.94 8.63 35.99
N ALA A 326 -6.65 8.32 35.86
CA ALA A 326 -5.57 9.02 36.56
C ALA A 326 -5.57 10.54 36.30
N VAL A 327 -5.99 11.01 35.13
CA VAL A 327 -6.03 12.44 34.78
C VAL A 327 -7.10 13.16 35.65
N ASN A 328 -8.29 12.60 35.79
CA ASN A 328 -9.35 13.18 36.64
C ASN A 328 -8.99 13.14 38.11
N ILE A 329 -8.36 12.06 38.59
CA ILE A 329 -7.87 11.95 39.97
C ILE A 329 -6.85 13.05 40.26
N LEU A 330 -5.90 13.26 39.38
CA LEU A 330 -4.86 14.26 39.51
C LEU A 330 -5.46 15.68 39.49
N LEU A 331 -6.40 15.95 38.58
CA LEU A 331 -7.13 17.21 38.54
C LEU A 331 -7.92 17.46 39.81
N SER A 332 -8.59 16.43 40.35
CA SER A 332 -9.37 16.53 41.60
C SER A 332 -8.45 16.89 42.79
N HIS A 333 -7.23 16.34 42.84
CA HIS A 333 -6.24 16.72 43.83
C HIS A 333 -5.73 18.15 43.69
N ILE A 334 -5.49 18.61 42.43
CA ILE A 334 -5.00 19.97 42.17
C ILE A 334 -6.07 21.02 42.47
N THR A 335 -7.34 20.74 42.11
CA THR A 335 -8.44 21.70 42.23
C THR A 335 -9.16 21.61 43.60
N ASN A 336 -8.80 20.65 44.45
CA ASN A 336 -9.50 20.32 45.68
C ASN A 336 -11.04 20.14 45.50
N SER A 337 -11.45 19.68 44.33
CA SER A 337 -12.85 19.44 43.97
C SER A 337 -12.97 18.15 43.18
N HIS A 338 -14.11 17.49 43.27
CA HIS A 338 -14.37 16.28 42.51
C HIS A 338 -14.51 16.62 41.03
N VAL A 339 -13.58 16.13 40.20
CA VAL A 339 -13.56 16.32 38.74
C VAL A 339 -13.86 14.99 38.07
N GLU A 340 -14.92 14.94 37.28
CA GLU A 340 -15.35 13.76 36.53
C GLU A 340 -15.64 14.16 35.08
N ILE A 341 -14.60 14.29 34.28
CA ILE A 341 -14.69 14.67 32.85
C ILE A 341 -14.59 13.41 32.02
N GLN A 342 -15.52 13.21 31.09
CA GLN A 342 -15.44 12.17 30.07
C GLN A 342 -14.72 12.74 28.84
N TRP A 343 -13.41 12.80 28.87
CA TRP A 343 -12.56 13.48 27.90
C TRP A 343 -12.84 13.13 26.44
N LEU A 344 -13.29 11.91 26.18
CA LEU A 344 -13.52 11.39 24.82
C LEU A 344 -15.01 11.30 24.45
N ASN A 345 -15.94 11.41 25.44
CA ASN A 345 -17.34 11.13 25.22
C ASN A 345 -18.30 12.33 25.49
N ASP A 346 -17.92 13.28 26.34
CA ASP A 346 -18.79 14.41 26.71
C ASP A 346 -19.02 15.39 25.57
N ASN A 347 -17.95 15.79 24.89
CA ASN A 347 -18.00 16.81 23.84
C ASN A 347 -17.10 16.47 22.68
N ALA A 348 -17.68 16.45 21.47
CA ALA A 348 -16.94 16.15 20.26
C ALA A 348 -15.74 17.11 20.01
N THR A 349 -15.87 18.38 20.40
CA THR A 349 -14.80 19.37 20.27
C THR A 349 -13.66 19.07 21.24
N LEU A 350 -13.98 18.77 22.51
CA LEU A 350 -13.00 18.38 23.51
C LEU A 350 -12.27 17.10 23.09
N ALA A 351 -13.02 16.08 22.69
CA ALA A 351 -12.46 14.82 22.20
C ALA A 351 -11.49 15.01 21.01
N ARG A 352 -11.83 15.89 20.06
CA ARG A 352 -10.96 16.21 18.93
C ARG A 352 -9.65 16.84 19.36
N TRP A 353 -9.67 17.82 20.28
CA TRP A 353 -8.45 18.43 20.80
C TRP A 353 -7.60 17.41 21.57
N VAL A 354 -8.23 16.59 22.39
CA VAL A 354 -7.53 15.52 23.13
C VAL A 354 -6.83 14.56 22.17
N VAL A 355 -7.51 14.12 21.09
CA VAL A 355 -6.93 13.22 20.08
C VAL A 355 -5.79 13.88 19.28
N ILE A 356 -5.79 15.22 19.11
CA ILE A 356 -4.68 15.93 18.45
C ILE A 356 -3.46 16.02 19.38
N ILE A 357 -3.67 16.13 20.70
CA ILE A 357 -2.59 16.30 21.68
C ILE A 357 -1.91 14.97 22.02
N ILE A 358 -2.63 13.85 21.99
CA ILE A 358 -2.12 12.50 22.21
C ILE A 358 -1.32 12.02 21.02
#